data_2c629fb47490a2f6e4a8d330ce7c31ba
#
_entry.id   2c629fb47490a2f6e4a8d330ce7c31ba
#
_cell.length_a   1.000
_cell.length_b   1.000
_cell.length_c   1.000
_cell.angle_alpha   90.00
_cell.angle_beta   90.00
_cell.angle_gamma   90.00
#
_symmetry.space_group_name_H-M   'P 1'
#
loop_
_entity.id
_entity.type
_entity.pdbx_description
1 polymer ?
#
loop_
_entity_poly.entity_id
_entity_poly.type
_entity_poly.pdbx_seq_one_letter_code
_entity_poly.pdbx_strand_id
1 'polypeptide(L)'
;MHRVLVPSDTPSTGLVELARDTTAPDGLSFHHANEGKPLATPWQIAASRAQRVAKHSLPKGYILDCACGSGVQLAAYGAVLKQPLLGVELAAERAKASAVNLHNIASYARATDTEWYKKSLIVEGDGTDPEGVLSMLSDDQRSIAFLHLDPARPRNSRTHSLEEMMPPLHLVLGAWKPHFNESDQEPAVLLDLSPRLVEQQRAEVEAIVDEVWPGISRTWEWTSRGRGRVDRLALWLGGISDVRASRRFVRVPSSAADAPIVLSTNTVVEPINVQQTPPKRGEWVSILDAALLESGLMAQWLKSTAAGQEGRWAFLEGRRPQLHHDRPLQLENNDQLLVQATGRVVELLKFTLDEATVDQLVEIAISHQLKSVKLRYDLDPSMQPKLQGSLDRQLRRRNGNKNGFVAQHPHRNVLLLCVCQEAP
;
A
#
# COMPACT_ATOMS: atom_id res chain seq x y z
N MET A 1 -9.98 -24.31 20.30
CA MET A 1 -11.36 -24.78 19.90
C MET A 1 -11.72 -23.94 18.68
N HIS A 2 -12.15 -24.58 17.60
CA HIS A 2 -12.55 -23.90 16.36
C HIS A 2 -14.07 -23.73 16.33
N ARG A 3 -14.53 -22.60 15.80
CA ARG A 3 -15.95 -22.30 15.61
C ARG A 3 -16.21 -21.73 14.22
N VAL A 4 -17.21 -22.28 13.54
CA VAL A 4 -17.62 -21.79 12.23
C VAL A 4 -18.58 -20.61 12.37
N LEU A 5 -18.36 -19.60 11.53
CA LEU A 5 -19.24 -18.46 11.30
C LEU A 5 -19.68 -18.47 9.84
N VAL A 6 -20.95 -18.76 9.61
CA VAL A 6 -21.54 -18.70 8.27
C VAL A 6 -21.88 -17.24 7.96
N PRO A 7 -21.39 -16.67 6.86
CA PRO A 7 -21.59 -15.25 6.56
C PRO A 7 -23.06 -14.80 6.51
N SER A 8 -23.96 -15.63 5.95
CA SER A 8 -25.41 -15.33 5.88
C SER A 8 -26.10 -15.27 7.23
N ASP A 9 -25.56 -15.99 8.22
CA ASP A 9 -26.21 -16.20 9.51
C ASP A 9 -25.59 -15.37 10.64
N THR A 10 -24.54 -14.61 10.32
CA THR A 10 -23.79 -13.85 11.30
C THR A 10 -24.34 -12.42 11.41
N PRO A 11 -24.94 -12.05 12.56
CA PRO A 11 -25.50 -10.71 12.74
C PRO A 11 -24.40 -9.67 13.00
N SER A 12 -24.61 -8.45 12.56
CA SER A 12 -23.71 -7.30 12.81
C SER A 12 -23.81 -6.71 14.23
N THR A 13 -24.72 -7.21 15.08
CA THR A 13 -24.93 -6.73 16.44
C THR A 13 -23.63 -6.72 17.26
N GLY A 14 -23.29 -5.61 17.90
CA GLY A 14 -22.06 -5.44 18.70
C GLY A 14 -20.83 -5.05 17.89
N LEU A 15 -20.91 -5.02 16.57
CA LEU A 15 -19.84 -4.49 15.71
C LEU A 15 -20.05 -2.99 15.48
N VAL A 16 -18.97 -2.30 15.15
CA VAL A 16 -18.97 -0.89 14.78
C VAL A 16 -18.87 -0.76 13.26
N GLU A 17 -19.79 -0.02 12.66
CA GLU A 17 -19.68 0.34 11.25
C GLU A 17 -18.52 1.33 11.05
N LEU A 18 -17.63 1.03 10.12
CA LEU A 18 -16.54 1.92 9.76
C LEU A 18 -17.08 3.21 9.15
N ALA A 19 -16.47 4.34 9.54
CA ALA A 19 -16.63 5.56 8.77
C ALA A 19 -16.35 5.24 7.29
N ARG A 20 -17.22 5.74 6.40
CA ARG A 20 -17.23 5.44 4.97
C ARG A 20 -15.81 5.45 4.38
N ASP A 21 -15.39 4.33 3.84
CA ASP A 21 -14.20 4.30 2.99
C ASP A 21 -14.56 4.99 1.65
N THR A 22 -14.06 6.21 1.45
CA THR A 22 -14.33 7.01 0.24
C THR A 22 -13.85 6.34 -1.05
N THR A 23 -13.08 5.25 -0.95
CA THR A 23 -12.63 4.46 -2.10
C THR A 23 -13.52 3.24 -2.38
N ALA A 24 -14.42 2.92 -1.47
CA ALA A 24 -15.43 1.89 -1.67
C ALA A 24 -16.60 2.42 -2.51
N PRO A 25 -17.27 1.55 -3.29
CA PRO A 25 -18.48 1.91 -4.02
C PRO A 25 -19.57 2.41 -3.08
N ASP A 26 -20.46 3.27 -3.60
CA ASP A 26 -21.62 3.73 -2.85
C ASP A 26 -22.51 2.57 -2.42
N GLY A 27 -22.94 2.58 -1.17
CA GLY A 27 -23.79 1.53 -0.59
C GLY A 27 -23.02 0.32 -0.03
N LEU A 28 -21.71 0.27 -0.16
CA LEU A 28 -20.89 -0.77 0.48
C LEU A 28 -20.35 -0.24 1.81
N SER A 29 -20.76 -0.88 2.91
CA SER A 29 -20.26 -0.59 4.25
C SER A 29 -19.45 -1.74 4.83
N PHE A 30 -18.51 -1.40 5.71
CA PHE A 30 -17.66 -2.36 6.42
C PHE A 30 -17.84 -2.23 7.92
N HIS A 31 -17.63 -3.34 8.61
CA HIS A 31 -17.70 -3.41 10.06
C HIS A 31 -16.35 -3.81 10.65
N HIS A 32 -16.12 -3.44 11.89
CA HIS A 32 -14.94 -3.86 12.66
C HIS A 32 -15.32 -4.17 14.10
N ALA A 33 -14.43 -4.87 14.81
CA ALA A 33 -14.55 -5.09 16.24
C ALA A 33 -14.50 -3.75 17.00
N ASN A 34 -15.19 -3.67 18.12
CA ASN A 34 -15.28 -2.43 18.91
C ASN A 34 -13.93 -2.03 19.56
N GLU A 35 -12.97 -2.94 19.61
CA GLU A 35 -11.66 -2.71 20.22
C GLU A 35 -10.68 -2.04 19.25
N GLY A 36 -10.40 -0.76 19.50
CA GLY A 36 -9.32 -0.01 18.86
C GLY A 36 -9.59 0.49 17.45
N LYS A 37 -8.61 1.22 16.87
CA LYS A 37 -8.71 1.67 15.48
C LYS A 37 -8.60 0.49 14.52
N PRO A 38 -9.50 0.37 13.55
CA PRO A 38 -9.43 -0.69 12.56
C PRO A 38 -8.16 -0.56 11.72
N LEU A 39 -7.45 -1.68 11.55
CA LEU A 39 -6.31 -1.80 10.64
C LEU A 39 -6.72 -2.45 9.30
N ALA A 40 -7.99 -2.37 8.95
CA ALA A 40 -8.53 -2.95 7.73
C ALA A 40 -7.78 -2.44 6.49
N THR A 41 -7.51 -3.34 5.55
CA THR A 41 -6.98 -2.98 4.24
C THR A 41 -8.01 -2.09 3.53
N PRO A 42 -7.62 -0.88 3.06
CA PRO A 42 -8.53 -0.02 2.32
C PRO A 42 -9.09 -0.73 1.09
N TRP A 43 -10.38 -0.54 0.79
CA TRP A 43 -11.05 -1.20 -0.34
C TRP A 43 -10.29 -1.04 -1.66
N GLN A 44 -9.81 0.15 -1.95
CA GLN A 44 -9.01 0.47 -3.12
C GLN A 44 -7.81 -0.49 -3.31
N ILE A 45 -7.09 -0.79 -2.23
CA ILE A 45 -5.95 -1.72 -2.27
C ILE A 45 -6.48 -3.15 -2.43
N ALA A 46 -7.49 -3.53 -1.65
CA ALA A 46 -8.05 -4.88 -1.68
C ALA A 46 -8.59 -5.25 -3.07
N ALA A 47 -9.38 -4.36 -3.68
CA ALA A 47 -9.95 -4.55 -5.02
C ALA A 47 -8.86 -4.61 -6.10
N SER A 48 -7.91 -3.66 -6.08
CA SER A 48 -6.79 -3.63 -7.05
C SER A 48 -5.93 -4.89 -6.95
N ARG A 49 -5.69 -5.41 -5.74
CA ARG A 49 -4.93 -6.63 -5.51
C ARG A 49 -5.69 -7.85 -6.04
N ALA A 50 -6.98 -7.98 -5.73
CA ALA A 50 -7.81 -9.07 -6.23
C ALA A 50 -7.86 -9.10 -7.77
N GLN A 51 -8.00 -7.95 -8.42
CA GLN A 51 -7.96 -7.84 -9.89
C GLN A 51 -6.61 -8.27 -10.48
N ARG A 52 -5.50 -8.05 -9.77
CA ARG A 52 -4.19 -8.50 -10.23
C ARG A 52 -3.99 -10.00 -10.03
N VAL A 53 -4.44 -10.55 -8.91
CA VAL A 53 -4.46 -12.02 -8.72
C VAL A 53 -5.29 -12.71 -9.80
N ALA A 54 -6.41 -12.12 -10.21
CA ALA A 54 -7.27 -12.65 -11.27
C ALA A 54 -6.60 -12.72 -12.67
N LYS A 55 -5.44 -12.11 -12.86
CA LYS A 55 -4.65 -12.24 -14.10
C LYS A 55 -3.85 -13.55 -14.16
N HIS A 56 -3.79 -14.28 -13.07
CA HIS A 56 -3.10 -15.55 -12.96
C HIS A 56 -4.14 -16.70 -12.94
N SER A 57 -3.75 -17.85 -13.49
CA SER A 57 -4.60 -19.05 -13.45
C SER A 57 -4.43 -19.73 -12.10
N LEU A 58 -5.45 -19.68 -11.27
CA LEU A 58 -5.47 -20.40 -10.00
C LEU A 58 -6.13 -21.78 -10.18
N PRO A 59 -5.66 -22.82 -9.47
CA PRO A 59 -6.37 -24.10 -9.41
C PRO A 59 -7.75 -23.92 -8.74
N LYS A 60 -8.61 -24.93 -8.82
CA LYS A 60 -9.86 -24.97 -8.04
C LYS A 60 -9.54 -25.25 -6.58
N GLY A 61 -10.23 -24.60 -5.65
CA GLY A 61 -10.05 -24.81 -4.21
C GLY A 61 -10.45 -23.58 -3.42
N TYR A 62 -10.14 -23.59 -2.14
CA TYR A 62 -10.40 -22.46 -1.27
C TYR A 62 -9.34 -21.37 -1.44
N ILE A 63 -9.78 -20.12 -1.37
CA ILE A 63 -8.90 -18.98 -1.10
C ILE A 63 -8.84 -18.86 0.41
N LEU A 64 -7.64 -19.09 0.97
CA LEU A 64 -7.39 -19.09 2.41
C LEU A 64 -6.76 -17.77 2.84
N ASP A 65 -7.24 -17.24 3.97
CA ASP A 65 -6.57 -16.16 4.72
C ASP A 65 -6.45 -16.56 6.19
N CYS A 66 -5.23 -16.86 6.63
CA CYS A 66 -4.95 -17.40 7.97
C CYS A 66 -4.98 -16.37 9.10
N ALA A 67 -5.12 -15.08 8.79
CA ALA A 67 -5.23 -13.99 9.76
C ALA A 67 -6.14 -12.90 9.18
N CYS A 68 -7.36 -13.31 8.78
CA CYS A 68 -8.21 -12.51 7.91
C CYS A 68 -8.71 -11.18 8.53
N GLY A 69 -8.54 -10.96 9.81
CA GLY A 69 -8.89 -9.72 10.49
C GLY A 69 -10.36 -9.32 10.27
N SER A 70 -10.58 -8.19 9.60
CA SER A 70 -11.93 -7.75 9.22
C SER A 70 -12.46 -8.39 7.93
N GLY A 71 -11.67 -9.23 7.23
CA GLY A 71 -12.07 -9.98 6.05
C GLY A 71 -12.25 -9.16 4.76
N VAL A 72 -11.96 -7.86 4.75
CA VAL A 72 -12.16 -7.01 3.56
C VAL A 72 -11.33 -7.48 2.37
N GLN A 73 -10.06 -7.84 2.60
CA GLN A 73 -9.19 -8.37 1.54
C GLN A 73 -9.67 -9.72 1.04
N LEU A 74 -10.00 -10.64 1.95
CA LEU A 74 -10.52 -11.96 1.63
C LEU A 74 -11.80 -11.86 0.79
N ALA A 75 -12.77 -11.05 1.22
CA ALA A 75 -14.02 -10.87 0.52
C ALA A 75 -13.85 -10.21 -0.87
N ALA A 76 -12.86 -9.32 -1.03
CA ALA A 76 -12.51 -8.77 -2.35
C ALA A 76 -11.99 -9.87 -3.30
N TYR A 77 -11.21 -10.83 -2.80
CA TYR A 77 -10.81 -12.01 -3.60
C TYR A 77 -12.03 -12.81 -4.05
N GLY A 78 -12.97 -13.15 -3.16
CA GLY A 78 -14.16 -13.90 -3.52
C GLY A 78 -15.01 -13.21 -4.58
N ALA A 79 -15.22 -11.90 -4.42
CA ALA A 79 -15.98 -11.10 -5.37
C ALA A 79 -15.37 -11.08 -6.78
N VAL A 80 -14.04 -11.17 -6.89
CA VAL A 80 -13.32 -11.11 -8.17
C VAL A 80 -13.03 -12.50 -8.74
N LEU A 81 -12.48 -13.40 -7.91
CA LEU A 81 -12.00 -14.72 -8.35
C LEU A 81 -13.12 -15.77 -8.45
N LYS A 82 -14.26 -15.53 -7.79
CA LYS A 82 -15.42 -16.44 -7.79
C LYS A 82 -15.12 -17.84 -7.28
N GLN A 83 -14.20 -17.95 -6.32
CA GLN A 83 -13.84 -19.19 -5.63
C GLN A 83 -14.24 -19.12 -4.15
N PRO A 84 -14.52 -20.27 -3.49
CA PRO A 84 -14.85 -20.34 -2.07
C PRO A 84 -13.77 -19.72 -1.19
N LEU A 85 -14.18 -19.08 -0.11
CA LEU A 85 -13.30 -18.41 0.83
C LEU A 85 -13.25 -19.17 2.16
N LEU A 86 -12.04 -19.28 2.72
CA LEU A 86 -11.80 -19.79 4.04
C LEU A 86 -11.00 -18.75 4.82
N GLY A 87 -11.66 -17.99 5.68
CA GLY A 87 -10.99 -17.04 6.57
C GLY A 87 -10.76 -17.65 7.94
N VAL A 88 -9.58 -17.49 8.50
CA VAL A 88 -9.28 -17.89 9.89
C VAL A 88 -8.89 -16.66 10.67
N GLU A 89 -9.50 -16.45 11.84
CA GLU A 89 -9.20 -15.34 12.73
C GLU A 89 -9.31 -15.77 14.18
N LEU A 90 -8.25 -15.48 14.94
CA LEU A 90 -8.15 -15.91 16.33
C LEU A 90 -9.10 -15.15 17.26
N ALA A 91 -9.35 -13.87 17.00
CA ALA A 91 -10.19 -13.03 17.84
C ALA A 91 -11.68 -13.10 17.39
N ALA A 92 -12.56 -13.57 18.28
CA ALA A 92 -13.97 -13.78 18.03
C ALA A 92 -14.68 -12.59 17.36
N GLU A 93 -14.49 -11.37 17.89
CA GLU A 93 -15.12 -10.16 17.34
C GLU A 93 -14.61 -9.79 15.94
N ARG A 94 -13.32 -10.07 15.64
CA ARG A 94 -12.77 -9.86 14.30
C ARG A 94 -13.26 -10.93 13.32
N ALA A 95 -13.33 -12.20 13.75
CA ALA A 95 -13.91 -13.26 12.95
C ALA A 95 -15.36 -12.96 12.58
N LYS A 96 -16.14 -12.45 13.55
CA LYS A 96 -17.50 -11.98 13.33
C LYS A 96 -17.58 -10.83 12.32
N ALA A 97 -16.69 -9.82 12.45
CA ALA A 97 -16.61 -8.70 11.51
C ALA A 97 -16.26 -9.19 10.10
N SER A 98 -15.36 -10.18 9.98
CA SER A 98 -15.00 -10.79 8.71
C SER A 98 -16.20 -11.47 8.03
N ALA A 99 -16.99 -12.24 8.76
CA ALA A 99 -18.20 -12.90 8.23
C ALA A 99 -19.23 -11.87 7.73
N VAL A 100 -19.48 -10.80 8.52
CA VAL A 100 -20.41 -9.72 8.15
C VAL A 100 -19.92 -8.98 6.90
N ASN A 101 -18.63 -8.63 6.82
CA ASN A 101 -18.06 -7.92 5.67
C ASN A 101 -18.09 -8.77 4.41
N LEU A 102 -17.86 -10.07 4.53
CA LEU A 102 -17.99 -11.00 3.41
C LEU A 102 -19.43 -11.02 2.91
N HIS A 103 -20.43 -11.09 3.80
CA HIS A 103 -21.83 -11.02 3.44
C HIS A 103 -22.19 -9.71 2.74
N ASN A 104 -21.75 -8.58 3.28
CA ASN A 104 -22.00 -7.25 2.71
C ASN A 104 -21.44 -7.12 1.29
N ILE A 105 -20.19 -7.58 1.07
CA ILE A 105 -19.55 -7.56 -0.26
C ILE A 105 -20.27 -8.49 -1.22
N ALA A 106 -20.66 -9.72 -0.80
CA ALA A 106 -21.40 -10.64 -1.64
C ALA A 106 -22.78 -10.10 -2.00
N SER A 107 -23.48 -9.49 -1.04
CA SER A 107 -24.78 -8.84 -1.26
C SER A 107 -24.66 -7.66 -2.24
N TYR A 108 -23.68 -6.80 -2.04
CA TYR A 108 -23.39 -5.71 -2.97
C TYR A 108 -23.11 -6.21 -4.40
N ALA A 109 -22.32 -7.28 -4.52
CA ALA A 109 -22.00 -7.93 -5.80
C ALA A 109 -23.15 -8.79 -6.37
N ARG A 110 -24.30 -8.86 -5.70
CA ARG A 110 -25.44 -9.75 -6.04
C ARG A 110 -25.00 -11.21 -6.22
N ALA A 111 -24.17 -11.69 -5.33
CA ALA A 111 -23.50 -12.98 -5.43
C ALA A 111 -23.93 -13.97 -4.31
N THR A 112 -24.92 -13.63 -3.48
CA THR A 112 -25.35 -14.44 -2.33
C THR A 112 -25.92 -15.80 -2.73
N ASP A 113 -26.39 -15.96 -3.97
CA ASP A 113 -26.88 -17.23 -4.50
C ASP A 113 -25.82 -18.08 -5.22
N THR A 114 -24.58 -17.55 -5.31
CA THR A 114 -23.48 -18.25 -6.02
C THR A 114 -22.87 -19.35 -5.16
N GLU A 115 -22.32 -20.38 -5.82
CA GLU A 115 -21.63 -21.48 -5.16
C GLU A 115 -20.42 -21.03 -4.34
N TRP A 116 -19.66 -20.07 -4.87
CA TRP A 116 -18.48 -19.58 -4.14
C TRP A 116 -18.87 -18.96 -2.79
N TYR A 117 -19.97 -18.21 -2.73
CA TYR A 117 -20.42 -17.58 -1.49
C TYR A 117 -21.00 -18.61 -0.52
N LYS A 118 -21.86 -19.50 -1.01
CA LYS A 118 -22.51 -20.54 -0.19
C LYS A 118 -21.51 -21.49 0.49
N LYS A 119 -20.36 -21.72 -0.17
CA LYS A 119 -19.26 -22.54 0.37
C LYS A 119 -18.25 -21.75 1.20
N SER A 120 -18.36 -20.41 1.25
CA SER A 120 -17.43 -19.57 1.99
C SER A 120 -17.73 -19.57 3.48
N LEU A 121 -16.68 -19.70 4.29
CA LEU A 121 -16.75 -19.77 5.75
C LEU A 121 -15.69 -18.92 6.42
N ILE A 122 -16.00 -18.44 7.62
CA ILE A 122 -15.04 -17.88 8.54
C ILE A 122 -14.92 -18.79 9.75
N VAL A 123 -13.70 -19.10 10.14
CA VAL A 123 -13.40 -19.92 11.31
C VAL A 123 -12.76 -19.04 12.38
N GLU A 124 -13.42 -18.91 13.52
CA GLU A 124 -12.82 -18.41 14.75
C GLU A 124 -11.87 -19.50 15.27
N GLY A 125 -10.55 -19.28 15.19
CA GLY A 125 -9.57 -20.30 15.52
C GLY A 125 -8.13 -19.92 15.21
N ASP A 126 -7.25 -20.87 15.39
CA ASP A 126 -5.82 -20.71 15.14
C ASP A 126 -5.48 -21.01 13.68
N GLY A 127 -4.92 -20.02 12.97
CA GLY A 127 -4.49 -20.14 11.57
C GLY A 127 -3.26 -21.04 11.37
N THR A 128 -2.63 -21.52 12.42
CA THR A 128 -1.52 -22.49 12.38
C THR A 128 -1.98 -23.94 12.53
N ASP A 129 -3.29 -24.19 12.71
CA ASP A 129 -3.88 -25.51 12.87
C ASP A 129 -4.78 -25.89 11.65
N PRO A 130 -4.19 -26.30 10.52
CA PRO A 130 -4.95 -26.64 9.32
C PRO A 130 -5.93 -27.82 9.54
N GLU A 131 -5.55 -28.84 10.32
CA GLU A 131 -6.40 -30.00 10.55
C GLU A 131 -7.68 -29.61 11.31
N GLY A 132 -7.53 -28.80 12.37
CA GLY A 132 -8.67 -28.26 13.11
C GLY A 132 -9.57 -27.39 12.23
N VAL A 133 -8.99 -26.52 11.39
CA VAL A 133 -9.74 -25.65 10.48
C VAL A 133 -10.44 -26.45 9.39
N LEU A 134 -9.73 -27.36 8.70
CA LEU A 134 -10.28 -28.15 7.60
C LEU A 134 -11.34 -29.15 8.05
N SER A 135 -11.27 -29.61 9.32
CA SER A 135 -12.32 -30.47 9.89
C SER A 135 -13.68 -29.77 9.98
N MET A 136 -13.71 -28.44 9.96
CA MET A 136 -14.94 -27.64 9.98
C MET A 136 -15.63 -27.55 8.61
N LEU A 137 -14.96 -27.95 7.53
CA LEU A 137 -15.54 -27.94 6.18
C LEU A 137 -16.39 -29.19 5.99
N SER A 138 -17.59 -28.98 5.47
CA SER A 138 -18.52 -30.07 5.09
C SER A 138 -18.22 -30.64 3.70
N ASP A 139 -17.34 -29.99 2.92
CA ASP A 139 -16.98 -30.36 1.56
C ASP A 139 -15.79 -31.35 1.56
N ASP A 140 -15.84 -32.35 0.68
CA ASP A 140 -14.71 -33.26 0.45
C ASP A 140 -13.52 -32.54 -0.23
N GLN A 141 -13.78 -31.42 -0.88
CA GLN A 141 -12.74 -30.59 -1.52
C GLN A 141 -12.08 -29.65 -0.52
N ARG A 142 -11.08 -30.13 0.20
CA ARG A 142 -10.35 -29.39 1.24
C ARG A 142 -9.04 -28.76 0.76
N SER A 143 -8.85 -28.66 -0.55
CA SER A 143 -7.60 -28.13 -1.12
C SER A 143 -7.58 -26.61 -1.16
N ILE A 144 -6.39 -26.04 -0.96
CA ILE A 144 -6.14 -24.61 -1.03
C ILE A 144 -5.65 -24.23 -2.44
N ALA A 145 -6.34 -23.30 -3.06
CA ALA A 145 -5.99 -22.75 -4.37
C ALA A 145 -5.03 -21.54 -4.25
N PHE A 146 -5.23 -20.74 -3.19
CA PHE A 146 -4.46 -19.52 -2.96
C PHE A 146 -4.44 -19.21 -1.47
N LEU A 147 -3.25 -18.92 -0.93
CA LEU A 147 -3.05 -18.47 0.44
C LEU A 147 -2.71 -16.98 0.45
N HIS A 148 -3.49 -16.19 1.19
CA HIS A 148 -3.14 -14.84 1.61
C HIS A 148 -2.78 -14.85 3.10
N LEU A 149 -1.76 -14.09 3.48
CA LEU A 149 -1.36 -13.93 4.87
C LEU A 149 -0.93 -12.49 5.14
N ASP A 150 -1.66 -11.78 6.00
CA ASP A 150 -1.30 -10.46 6.56
C ASP A 150 -1.11 -10.61 8.08
N PRO A 151 0.07 -11.08 8.56
CA PRO A 151 0.27 -11.35 9.97
C PRO A 151 0.24 -10.06 10.78
N ALA A 152 -0.52 -10.08 11.88
CA ALA A 152 -0.59 -8.95 12.80
C ALA A 152 0.78 -8.69 13.46
N ARG A 153 1.03 -7.44 13.85
CA ARG A 153 2.21 -7.01 14.61
C ARG A 153 1.79 -6.06 15.73
N PRO A 154 2.59 -5.97 16.80
CA PRO A 154 2.35 -4.97 17.84
C PRO A 154 2.35 -3.56 17.26
N ARG A 155 1.37 -2.73 17.66
CA ARG A 155 1.22 -1.35 17.14
C ARG A 155 2.42 -0.45 17.43
N ASN A 156 3.14 -0.74 18.50
CA ASN A 156 4.32 0.00 18.96
C ASN A 156 5.65 -0.65 18.57
N SER A 157 5.62 -1.67 17.68
CA SER A 157 6.83 -2.27 17.14
C SER A 157 7.72 -1.19 16.49
N ARG A 158 8.98 -1.15 16.91
CA ARG A 158 10.01 -0.27 16.35
C ARG A 158 10.95 -1.01 15.41
N THR A 159 11.17 -2.27 15.67
CA THR A 159 12.12 -3.12 14.95
C THR A 159 11.49 -3.78 13.73
N HIS A 160 10.17 -3.97 13.73
CA HIS A 160 9.44 -4.74 12.73
C HIS A 160 10.04 -6.14 12.50
N SER A 161 10.60 -6.76 13.58
CA SER A 161 11.18 -8.09 13.54
C SER A 161 10.17 -9.12 13.04
N LEU A 162 10.66 -10.16 12.35
CA LEU A 162 9.82 -11.27 11.89
C LEU A 162 9.25 -12.08 13.07
N GLU A 163 9.95 -12.11 14.20
CA GLU A 163 9.51 -12.77 15.44
C GLU A 163 8.25 -12.13 16.06
N GLU A 164 7.99 -10.84 15.73
CA GLU A 164 6.79 -10.13 16.20
C GLU A 164 5.54 -10.44 15.36
N MET A 165 5.67 -11.20 14.28
CA MET A 165 4.55 -11.57 13.41
C MET A 165 3.66 -12.64 14.08
N MET A 166 2.35 -12.38 14.07
CA MET A 166 1.35 -13.30 14.61
C MET A 166 0.24 -13.52 13.57
N PRO A 167 0.05 -14.77 13.12
CA PRO A 167 0.83 -15.96 13.42
C PRO A 167 2.26 -15.92 12.83
N PRO A 168 3.20 -16.72 13.40
CA PRO A 168 4.57 -16.81 12.89
C PRO A 168 4.61 -17.39 11.47
N LEU A 169 5.35 -16.71 10.58
CA LEU A 169 5.35 -17.02 9.15
C LEU A 169 5.73 -18.48 8.85
N HIS A 170 6.83 -18.97 9.46
CA HIS A 170 7.32 -20.33 9.23
C HIS A 170 6.31 -21.42 9.66
N LEU A 171 5.55 -21.17 10.74
CA LEU A 171 4.52 -22.10 11.22
C LEU A 171 3.36 -22.19 10.24
N VAL A 172 2.83 -21.04 9.79
CA VAL A 172 1.71 -21.02 8.83
C VAL A 172 2.11 -21.68 7.53
N LEU A 173 3.23 -21.25 6.92
CA LEU A 173 3.65 -21.79 5.62
C LEU A 173 3.92 -23.29 5.67
N GLY A 174 4.62 -23.75 6.72
CA GLY A 174 4.90 -25.18 6.90
C GLY A 174 3.64 -26.02 7.13
N ALA A 175 2.71 -25.53 7.96
CA ALA A 175 1.48 -26.22 8.28
C ALA A 175 0.53 -26.35 7.06
N TRP A 176 0.38 -25.28 6.27
CA TRP A 176 -0.53 -25.29 5.13
C TRP A 176 0.06 -25.85 3.84
N LYS A 177 1.38 -26.04 3.73
CA LYS A 177 2.04 -26.63 2.55
C LYS A 177 1.36 -27.92 2.05
N PRO A 178 1.02 -28.93 2.89
CA PRO A 178 0.44 -30.19 2.44
C PRO A 178 -0.97 -30.06 1.86
N HIS A 179 -1.64 -28.92 2.08
CA HIS A 179 -3.05 -28.73 1.72
C HIS A 179 -3.24 -27.96 0.40
N PHE A 180 -2.14 -27.55 -0.24
CA PHE A 180 -2.24 -27.02 -1.61
C PHE A 180 -2.58 -28.14 -2.60
N ASN A 181 -3.29 -27.76 -3.67
CA ASN A 181 -3.57 -28.68 -4.74
C ASN A 181 -2.29 -29.29 -5.31
N GLU A 182 -2.26 -30.61 -5.45
CA GLU A 182 -1.26 -31.31 -6.23
C GLU A 182 -1.48 -30.96 -7.72
N SER A 183 -0.72 -30.04 -8.23
CA SER A 183 -0.72 -29.64 -9.65
C SER A 183 0.73 -29.41 -10.09
N ASP A 184 0.96 -29.43 -11.40
CA ASP A 184 2.26 -29.07 -12.00
C ASP A 184 2.58 -27.55 -11.81
N GLN A 185 1.67 -26.78 -11.21
CA GLN A 185 1.84 -25.37 -10.93
C GLN A 185 2.40 -25.19 -9.52
N GLU A 186 3.31 -24.23 -9.36
CA GLU A 186 3.76 -23.78 -8.05
C GLU A 186 2.57 -23.27 -7.20
N PRO A 187 2.59 -23.46 -5.87
CA PRO A 187 1.53 -22.95 -5.01
C PRO A 187 1.41 -21.43 -5.14
N ALA A 188 0.19 -20.93 -5.09
CA ALA A 188 -0.07 -19.48 -5.14
C ALA A 188 -0.14 -18.92 -3.72
N VAL A 189 0.82 -18.06 -3.34
CA VAL A 189 0.88 -17.48 -1.99
C VAL A 189 1.18 -15.98 -2.06
N LEU A 190 0.47 -15.18 -1.28
CA LEU A 190 0.72 -13.77 -1.11
C LEU A 190 0.93 -13.43 0.36
N LEU A 191 2.11 -12.91 0.68
CA LEU A 191 2.46 -12.44 2.01
C LEU A 191 2.39 -10.91 2.04
N ASP A 192 1.51 -10.35 2.88
CA ASP A 192 1.43 -8.90 3.12
C ASP A 192 2.30 -8.55 4.32
N LEU A 193 3.33 -7.75 4.09
CA LEU A 193 4.40 -7.54 5.04
C LEU A 193 4.52 -6.06 5.43
N SER A 194 5.32 -5.77 6.47
CA SER A 194 5.59 -4.39 6.85
C SER A 194 6.32 -3.65 5.72
N PRO A 195 5.83 -2.49 5.29
CA PRO A 195 6.58 -1.65 4.35
C PRO A 195 7.90 -1.11 4.92
N ARG A 196 8.17 -1.32 6.20
CA ARG A 196 9.41 -0.92 6.89
C ARG A 196 10.46 -2.02 6.98
N LEU A 197 10.20 -3.22 6.41
CA LEU A 197 11.20 -4.27 6.38
C LEU A 197 12.43 -3.82 5.59
N VAL A 198 13.58 -3.83 6.26
CA VAL A 198 14.87 -3.56 5.63
C VAL A 198 15.30 -4.74 4.75
N GLU A 199 16.32 -4.56 3.93
CA GLU A 199 16.79 -5.59 2.98
C GLU A 199 17.16 -6.91 3.66
N GLN A 200 17.85 -6.85 4.79
CA GLN A 200 18.20 -8.03 5.57
C GLN A 200 16.96 -8.81 6.02
N GLN A 201 15.93 -8.12 6.54
CA GLN A 201 14.69 -8.77 6.95
C GLN A 201 13.91 -9.37 5.76
N ARG A 202 13.97 -8.73 4.59
CA ARG A 202 13.40 -9.34 3.37
C ARG A 202 14.14 -10.63 2.97
N ALA A 203 15.47 -10.65 3.11
CA ALA A 203 16.25 -11.88 2.89
C ALA A 203 15.90 -12.99 3.92
N GLU A 204 15.63 -12.63 5.17
CA GLU A 204 15.14 -13.57 6.19
C GLU A 204 13.74 -14.15 5.81
N VAL A 205 12.83 -13.33 5.27
CA VAL A 205 11.55 -13.82 4.73
C VAL A 205 11.79 -14.80 3.58
N GLU A 206 12.69 -14.48 2.66
CA GLU A 206 13.02 -15.38 1.54
C GLU A 206 13.62 -16.69 2.04
N ALA A 207 14.48 -16.68 3.05
CA ALA A 207 15.03 -17.90 3.64
C ALA A 207 13.93 -18.80 4.24
N ILE A 208 12.98 -18.23 5.00
CA ILE A 208 11.82 -18.96 5.52
C ILE A 208 10.99 -19.57 4.39
N VAL A 209 10.77 -18.84 3.31
CA VAL A 209 10.05 -19.33 2.14
C VAL A 209 10.81 -20.47 1.46
N ASP A 210 12.13 -20.35 1.31
CA ASP A 210 12.97 -21.40 0.69
C ASP A 210 13.06 -22.68 1.53
N GLU A 211 12.95 -22.60 2.86
CA GLU A 211 12.82 -23.78 3.72
C GLU A 211 11.54 -24.57 3.42
N VAL A 212 10.45 -23.87 3.11
CA VAL A 212 9.16 -24.50 2.81
C VAL A 212 9.07 -24.93 1.33
N TRP A 213 9.40 -24.02 0.40
CA TRP A 213 9.35 -24.26 -1.06
C TRP A 213 10.66 -23.84 -1.71
N PRO A 214 11.67 -24.73 -1.76
CA PRO A 214 12.97 -24.41 -2.35
C PRO A 214 12.86 -23.93 -3.78
N GLY A 215 13.39 -22.72 -4.03
CA GLY A 215 13.46 -22.15 -5.38
C GLY A 215 12.13 -21.66 -5.96
N ILE A 216 11.07 -21.52 -5.17
CA ILE A 216 9.78 -21.01 -5.63
C ILE A 216 9.94 -19.62 -6.29
N SER A 217 9.24 -19.41 -7.40
CA SER A 217 9.20 -18.13 -8.10
C SER A 217 8.68 -17.01 -7.21
N ARG A 218 9.27 -15.81 -7.26
CA ARG A 218 8.92 -14.71 -6.35
C ARG A 218 8.99 -13.33 -6.98
N THR A 219 8.08 -12.43 -6.55
CA THR A 219 8.06 -11.02 -6.93
C THR A 219 7.75 -10.15 -5.71
N TRP A 220 8.68 -9.27 -5.33
CA TRP A 220 8.43 -8.23 -4.33
C TRP A 220 7.58 -7.10 -4.92
N GLU A 221 6.55 -6.64 -4.19
CA GLU A 221 5.67 -5.57 -4.63
C GLU A 221 5.56 -4.46 -3.59
N TRP A 222 5.86 -3.24 -4.00
CA TRP A 222 5.63 -2.00 -3.22
C TRP A 222 4.39 -1.30 -3.76
N THR A 223 3.38 -1.15 -2.91
CA THR A 223 2.11 -0.51 -3.28
C THR A 223 1.99 0.86 -2.64
N SER A 224 1.57 1.85 -3.43
CA SER A 224 1.30 3.22 -3.00
C SER A 224 -0.06 3.73 -3.47
N ARG A 225 -0.66 4.60 -2.64
CA ARG A 225 -1.82 5.44 -3.01
C ARG A 225 -1.41 6.91 -3.22
N GLY A 226 -0.10 7.21 -3.28
CA GLY A 226 0.43 8.57 -3.50
C GLY A 226 0.34 9.49 -2.30
N ARG A 227 0.27 8.94 -1.09
CA ARG A 227 0.22 9.74 0.15
C ARG A 227 1.60 10.01 0.75
N GLY A 228 2.66 9.89 -0.02
CA GLY A 228 4.04 10.15 0.39
C GLY A 228 4.68 9.03 1.20
N ARG A 229 4.11 7.83 1.19
CA ARG A 229 4.62 6.65 1.89
C ARG A 229 4.31 5.38 1.11
N VAL A 230 5.02 4.31 1.44
CA VAL A 230 4.64 2.95 1.02
C VAL A 230 3.41 2.54 1.85
N ASP A 231 2.33 2.19 1.18
CA ASP A 231 1.11 1.72 1.86
C ASP A 231 1.18 0.23 2.20
N ARG A 232 1.77 -0.59 1.31
CA ARG A 232 1.95 -2.04 1.49
C ARG A 232 3.24 -2.51 0.84
N LEU A 233 3.86 -3.50 1.47
CA LEU A 233 4.90 -4.35 0.89
C LEU A 233 4.36 -5.76 0.85
N ALA A 234 4.45 -6.42 -0.30
CA ALA A 234 3.98 -7.79 -0.44
C ALA A 234 4.99 -8.66 -1.18
N LEU A 235 5.04 -9.95 -0.83
CA LEU A 235 5.78 -10.97 -1.56
C LEU A 235 4.77 -11.90 -2.25
N TRP A 236 4.83 -11.92 -3.59
CA TRP A 236 4.01 -12.75 -4.46
C TRP A 236 4.82 -14.00 -4.82
N LEU A 237 4.30 -15.19 -4.54
CA LEU A 237 5.01 -16.45 -4.67
C LEU A 237 4.32 -17.41 -5.63
N GLY A 238 5.12 -18.18 -6.34
CA GLY A 238 4.69 -19.28 -7.17
C GLY A 238 3.72 -18.88 -8.27
N GLY A 239 2.59 -19.55 -8.37
CA GLY A 239 1.60 -19.37 -9.43
C GLY A 239 1.04 -17.95 -9.62
N ILE A 240 1.29 -17.03 -8.69
CA ILE A 240 0.91 -15.62 -8.80
C ILE A 240 2.09 -14.67 -8.91
N SER A 241 3.33 -15.17 -8.90
CA SER A 241 4.51 -14.35 -9.15
C SER A 241 4.60 -13.91 -10.62
N ASP A 242 5.39 -12.89 -10.90
CA ASP A 242 5.76 -12.53 -12.27
C ASP A 242 7.16 -13.08 -12.56
N VAL A 243 7.24 -14.17 -13.30
CA VAL A 243 8.52 -14.81 -13.64
C VAL A 243 9.50 -13.89 -14.38
N ARG A 244 9.01 -12.77 -14.92
CA ARG A 244 9.81 -11.75 -15.63
C ARG A 244 10.19 -10.58 -14.76
N ALA A 245 9.78 -10.58 -13.47
CA ALA A 245 10.03 -9.45 -12.59
C ALA A 245 10.25 -9.90 -11.14
N SER A 246 11.45 -9.69 -10.62
CA SER A 246 11.75 -9.88 -9.20
C SER A 246 11.19 -8.75 -8.32
N ARG A 247 10.96 -7.57 -8.91
CA ARG A 247 10.46 -6.37 -8.22
C ARG A 247 9.37 -5.67 -9.02
N ARG A 248 8.36 -5.16 -8.30
CA ARG A 248 7.22 -4.46 -8.88
C ARG A 248 6.79 -3.29 -7.99
N PHE A 249 6.56 -2.14 -8.61
CA PHE A 249 5.90 -1.00 -8.00
C PHE A 249 4.47 -0.91 -8.51
N VAL A 250 3.53 -0.60 -7.63
CA VAL A 250 2.12 -0.42 -7.98
C VAL A 250 1.59 0.86 -7.37
N ARG A 251 1.18 1.80 -8.23
CA ARG A 251 0.44 2.99 -7.85
C ARG A 251 -1.05 2.74 -8.03
N VAL A 252 -1.76 2.58 -6.93
CA VAL A 252 -3.21 2.35 -6.94
C VAL A 252 -3.93 3.70 -7.12
N PRO A 253 -4.84 3.83 -8.09
CA PRO A 253 -5.57 5.07 -8.34
C PRO A 253 -6.57 5.36 -7.22
N SER A 254 -7.12 6.58 -7.19
CA SER A 254 -8.14 6.98 -6.22
C SER A 254 -9.49 6.31 -6.43
N SER A 255 -9.81 5.99 -7.68
CA SER A 255 -11.00 5.22 -8.06
C SER A 255 -10.63 3.75 -8.29
N ALA A 256 -11.39 2.83 -7.72
CA ALA A 256 -11.22 1.39 -7.96
C ALA A 256 -11.60 0.96 -9.39
N ALA A 257 -12.25 1.84 -10.16
CA ALA A 257 -12.58 1.61 -11.57
C ALA A 257 -11.38 1.87 -12.50
N ASP A 258 -10.40 2.66 -12.05
CA ASP A 258 -9.23 3.01 -12.86
C ASP A 258 -8.15 1.93 -12.75
N ALA A 259 -7.40 1.73 -13.83
CA ALA A 259 -6.29 0.78 -13.83
C ALA A 259 -5.12 1.30 -12.96
N PRO A 260 -4.47 0.44 -12.17
CA PRO A 260 -3.25 0.81 -11.46
C PRO A 260 -2.09 1.01 -12.43
N ILE A 261 -1.16 1.92 -12.07
CA ILE A 261 0.13 2.02 -12.75
C ILE A 261 1.04 0.95 -12.18
N VAL A 262 1.62 0.14 -13.05
CA VAL A 262 2.51 -0.95 -12.69
C VAL A 262 3.84 -0.77 -13.40
N LEU A 263 4.93 -0.69 -12.63
CA LEU A 263 6.29 -0.77 -13.12
C LEU A 263 6.94 -2.03 -12.56
N SER A 264 7.73 -2.72 -13.37
CA SER A 264 8.37 -3.97 -12.93
C SER A 264 9.73 -4.14 -13.58
N THR A 265 10.62 -4.88 -12.90
CA THR A 265 11.96 -5.19 -13.41
C THR A 265 12.47 -6.50 -12.86
N ASN A 266 13.32 -7.16 -13.63
CA ASN A 266 14.15 -8.29 -13.20
C ASN A 266 15.65 -7.92 -13.12
N THR A 267 15.99 -6.66 -13.38
CA THR A 267 17.38 -6.20 -13.32
C THR A 267 17.79 -5.91 -11.88
N VAL A 268 19.09 -6.05 -11.63
CA VAL A 268 19.69 -5.64 -10.37
C VAL A 268 19.47 -4.14 -10.18
N VAL A 269 19.06 -3.74 -8.98
CA VAL A 269 18.87 -2.34 -8.64
C VAL A 269 20.24 -1.68 -8.54
N GLU A 270 20.49 -0.71 -9.41
CA GLU A 270 21.72 0.07 -9.35
C GLU A 270 21.70 0.99 -8.12
N PRO A 271 22.82 1.12 -7.40
CA PRO A 271 22.94 2.09 -6.31
C PRO A 271 22.68 3.50 -6.83
N ILE A 272 21.86 4.25 -6.08
CA ILE A 272 21.55 5.62 -6.43
C ILE A 272 22.56 6.55 -5.79
N ASN A 273 23.17 7.42 -6.59
CA ASN A 273 24.04 8.47 -6.07
C ASN A 273 23.22 9.57 -5.40
N VAL A 274 23.33 9.67 -4.08
CA VAL A 274 22.56 10.62 -3.27
C VAL A 274 23.33 11.93 -3.12
N GLN A 275 22.71 13.02 -3.55
CA GLN A 275 23.23 14.36 -3.36
C GLN A 275 22.87 14.95 -2.00
N GLN A 276 23.87 15.53 -1.33
CA GLN A 276 23.69 16.19 -0.05
C GLN A 276 23.60 17.73 -0.13
N THR A 277 23.82 18.29 -1.32
CA THR A 277 23.74 19.73 -1.56
C THR A 277 22.36 20.13 -2.06
N PRO A 278 21.76 21.20 -1.52
CA PRO A 278 20.51 21.74 -2.03
C PRO A 278 20.63 22.20 -3.49
N PRO A 279 19.54 22.16 -4.25
CA PRO A 279 19.49 22.71 -5.60
C PRO A 279 19.64 24.24 -5.54
N LYS A 280 20.13 24.82 -6.63
CA LYS A 280 20.24 26.27 -6.78
C LYS A 280 18.92 26.89 -7.21
N ARG A 281 18.76 28.20 -7.03
CA ARG A 281 17.66 28.96 -7.66
C ARG A 281 17.70 28.76 -9.18
N GLY A 282 16.54 28.48 -9.76
CA GLY A 282 16.38 28.21 -11.17
C GLY A 282 16.39 26.71 -11.54
N GLU A 283 16.98 25.86 -10.70
CA GLU A 283 16.88 24.40 -10.87
C GLU A 283 15.49 23.88 -10.47
N TRP A 284 15.21 22.66 -10.80
CA TRP A 284 13.91 22.02 -10.56
C TRP A 284 13.98 21.00 -9.44
N VAL A 285 12.87 20.87 -8.72
CA VAL A 285 12.66 19.84 -7.70
C VAL A 285 11.36 19.11 -7.97
N SER A 286 11.44 17.78 -8.02
CA SER A 286 10.29 16.89 -8.06
C SER A 286 10.25 16.02 -6.82
N ILE A 287 9.09 16.01 -6.12
CA ILE A 287 8.85 15.11 -4.98
C ILE A 287 8.14 13.88 -5.53
N LEU A 288 8.77 12.71 -5.35
CA LEU A 288 8.32 11.47 -5.96
C LEU A 288 7.58 10.57 -4.96
N ASP A 289 6.92 9.56 -5.49
CA ASP A 289 6.28 8.52 -4.70
C ASP A 289 7.34 7.70 -3.96
N ALA A 290 7.21 7.56 -2.63
CA ALA A 290 8.18 6.83 -1.81
C ALA A 290 8.26 5.34 -2.18
N ALA A 291 7.16 4.73 -2.61
CA ALA A 291 7.16 3.34 -3.01
C ALA A 291 7.93 3.08 -4.32
N LEU A 292 8.03 4.09 -5.19
CA LEU A 292 8.87 4.02 -6.38
C LEU A 292 10.37 3.98 -6.01
N LEU A 293 10.78 4.76 -4.99
CA LEU A 293 12.14 4.70 -4.45
C LEU A 293 12.42 3.34 -3.82
N GLU A 294 11.59 2.89 -2.90
CA GLU A 294 11.78 1.67 -2.13
C GLU A 294 11.78 0.41 -3.02
N SER A 295 11.01 0.43 -4.11
CA SER A 295 11.03 -0.66 -5.10
C SER A 295 12.33 -0.74 -5.89
N GLY A 296 13.15 0.32 -5.90
CA GLY A 296 14.36 0.42 -6.72
C GLY A 296 14.11 0.71 -8.22
N LEU A 297 12.86 1.01 -8.61
CA LEU A 297 12.46 1.26 -10.00
C LEU A 297 12.62 2.71 -10.45
N MET A 298 13.12 3.56 -9.56
CA MET A 298 13.26 4.99 -9.77
C MET A 298 14.18 5.34 -10.96
N ALA A 299 15.31 4.66 -11.08
CA ALA A 299 16.24 4.88 -12.19
C ALA A 299 15.65 4.48 -13.56
N GLN A 300 14.91 3.37 -13.60
CA GLN A 300 14.20 2.93 -14.80
C GLN A 300 13.12 3.95 -15.22
N TRP A 301 12.33 4.42 -14.26
CA TRP A 301 11.31 5.43 -14.52
C TRP A 301 11.94 6.74 -15.04
N LEU A 302 13.05 7.19 -14.46
CA LEU A 302 13.72 8.41 -14.87
C LEU A 302 14.21 8.34 -16.32
N LYS A 303 14.71 7.18 -16.77
CA LYS A 303 15.12 7.00 -18.17
C LYS A 303 14.01 7.32 -19.18
N SER A 304 12.74 7.04 -18.80
CA SER A 304 11.59 7.32 -19.67
C SER A 304 11.09 8.76 -19.58
N THR A 305 11.32 9.47 -18.47
CA THR A 305 10.71 10.79 -18.19
C THR A 305 11.68 11.97 -18.27
N ALA A 306 12.98 11.71 -18.18
CA ALA A 306 13.98 12.78 -18.05
C ALA A 306 14.45 13.39 -19.38
N ALA A 307 14.00 12.92 -20.53
CA ALA A 307 14.42 13.42 -21.83
C ALA A 307 15.96 13.57 -21.98
N GLY A 308 16.72 12.61 -21.46
CA GLY A 308 18.19 12.58 -21.55
C GLY A 308 18.92 13.52 -20.59
N GLN A 309 18.23 14.16 -19.62
CA GLN A 309 18.91 14.90 -18.56
C GLN A 309 19.27 13.99 -17.38
N GLU A 310 20.33 14.35 -16.67
CA GLU A 310 20.71 13.69 -15.43
C GLU A 310 19.82 14.16 -14.27
N GLY A 311 19.39 13.19 -13.44
CA GLY A 311 18.68 13.47 -12.19
C GLY A 311 19.63 13.31 -10.99
N ARG A 312 19.57 14.26 -10.08
CA ARG A 312 20.31 14.24 -8.82
C ARG A 312 19.33 13.88 -7.70
N TRP A 313 19.53 12.73 -7.10
CA TRP A 313 18.63 12.21 -6.09
C TRP A 313 18.98 12.74 -4.70
N ALA A 314 17.98 13.21 -3.96
CA ALA A 314 18.13 13.57 -2.55
C ALA A 314 17.03 12.86 -1.74
N PHE A 315 17.43 11.94 -0.87
CA PHE A 315 16.51 11.26 0.02
C PHE A 315 17.18 10.86 1.33
N LEU A 316 16.37 10.69 2.35
CA LEU A 316 16.73 10.13 3.64
C LEU A 316 15.59 9.21 4.06
N GLU A 317 15.93 8.11 4.73
CA GLU A 317 14.94 7.17 5.23
C GLU A 317 13.83 7.87 6.02
N GLY A 318 12.58 7.49 5.75
CA GLY A 318 11.39 8.10 6.36
C GLY A 318 11.02 9.48 5.82
N ARG A 319 11.77 10.05 4.86
CA ARG A 319 11.46 11.33 4.20
C ARG A 319 11.04 11.13 2.75
N ARG A 320 10.34 12.12 2.21
CA ARG A 320 9.89 12.10 0.81
C ARG A 320 11.10 12.24 -0.12
N PRO A 321 11.28 11.31 -1.09
CA PRO A 321 12.38 11.39 -2.03
C PRO A 321 12.22 12.58 -2.97
N GLN A 322 13.32 13.25 -3.26
CA GLN A 322 13.40 14.37 -4.18
C GLN A 322 14.34 14.05 -5.33
N LEU A 323 13.94 14.46 -6.51
CA LEU A 323 14.77 14.52 -7.70
C LEU A 323 15.05 15.99 -8.00
N HIS A 324 16.34 16.37 -8.08
CA HIS A 324 16.78 17.67 -8.54
C HIS A 324 17.23 17.57 -10.00
N HIS A 325 16.80 18.49 -10.83
CA HIS A 325 17.06 18.44 -12.27
C HIS A 325 17.11 19.86 -12.88
N ASP A 326 17.70 19.98 -14.06
CA ASP A 326 17.99 21.30 -14.64
C ASP A 326 16.85 21.83 -15.52
N ARG A 327 16.02 20.94 -16.08
CA ARG A 327 14.90 21.27 -16.97
C ARG A 327 13.63 20.54 -16.51
N PRO A 328 12.43 21.04 -16.84
CA PRO A 328 11.17 20.36 -16.53
C PRO A 328 11.18 18.90 -16.98
N LEU A 329 10.57 18.02 -16.18
CA LEU A 329 10.32 16.63 -16.58
C LEU A 329 9.21 16.59 -17.65
N GLN A 330 9.37 15.70 -18.61
CA GLN A 330 8.31 15.39 -19.59
C GLN A 330 7.44 14.26 -19.00
N LEU A 331 6.38 14.67 -18.32
CA LEU A 331 5.48 13.74 -17.64
C LEU A 331 4.25 13.46 -18.50
N GLU A 332 4.07 12.21 -18.90
CA GLU A 332 2.81 11.74 -19.46
C GLU A 332 1.75 11.60 -18.36
N ASN A 333 0.48 11.37 -18.72
CA ASN A 333 -0.64 11.32 -17.76
C ASN A 333 -0.39 10.36 -16.58
N ASN A 334 0.18 9.20 -16.84
CA ASN A 334 0.48 8.22 -15.79
C ASN A 334 1.65 8.66 -14.90
N ASP A 335 2.67 9.30 -15.47
CA ASP A 335 3.83 9.78 -14.72
C ASP A 335 3.48 10.88 -13.73
N GLN A 336 2.50 11.72 -14.06
CA GLN A 336 2.00 12.77 -13.16
C GLN A 336 1.48 12.19 -11.83
N LEU A 337 0.94 10.97 -11.83
CA LEU A 337 0.47 10.31 -10.61
C LEU A 337 1.61 9.84 -9.71
N LEU A 338 2.83 9.70 -10.23
CA LEU A 338 4.03 9.31 -9.48
C LEU A 338 4.77 10.52 -8.90
N VAL A 339 4.43 11.73 -9.35
CA VAL A 339 5.03 12.98 -8.90
C VAL A 339 4.04 13.74 -8.02
N GLN A 340 4.36 13.89 -6.74
CA GLN A 340 3.49 14.57 -5.78
C GLN A 340 3.52 16.09 -5.95
N ALA A 341 4.66 16.63 -6.38
CA ALA A 341 4.86 18.02 -6.75
C ALA A 341 6.12 18.13 -7.62
N THR A 342 6.10 19.01 -8.59
CA THR A 342 7.27 19.41 -9.39
C THR A 342 7.25 20.91 -9.63
N GLY A 343 8.41 21.55 -9.54
CA GLY A 343 8.51 22.98 -9.69
C GLY A 343 9.93 23.51 -9.71
N ARG A 344 10.04 24.78 -10.18
CA ARG A 344 11.29 25.52 -10.26
C ARG A 344 11.58 26.18 -8.91
N VAL A 345 12.78 25.98 -8.36
CA VAL A 345 13.24 26.63 -7.14
C VAL A 345 13.38 28.15 -7.36
N VAL A 346 12.63 28.92 -6.60
CA VAL A 346 12.69 30.40 -6.64
C VAL A 346 13.38 30.98 -5.42
N GLU A 347 13.34 30.29 -4.28
CA GLU A 347 13.98 30.76 -3.04
C GLU A 347 14.47 29.60 -2.18
N LEU A 348 15.61 29.79 -1.52
CA LEU A 348 16.13 28.92 -0.45
C LEU A 348 15.94 29.62 0.88
N LEU A 349 15.02 29.07 1.69
CA LEU A 349 14.66 29.66 2.98
C LEU A 349 15.54 29.04 4.07
N LYS A 350 16.21 29.89 4.84
CA LYS A 350 17.15 29.47 5.91
C LYS A 350 16.52 29.59 7.31
N PHE A 351 15.19 29.67 7.39
CA PHE A 351 14.46 29.72 8.65
C PHE A 351 13.56 28.49 8.79
N THR A 352 13.24 28.13 10.02
CA THR A 352 12.23 27.11 10.31
C THR A 352 10.84 27.73 10.18
N LEU A 353 9.92 27.04 9.53
CA LEU A 353 8.54 27.51 9.40
C LEU A 353 7.74 27.15 10.64
N ASP A 354 7.25 28.16 11.32
CA ASP A 354 6.37 28.13 12.48
C ASP A 354 5.34 29.26 12.44
N GLU A 355 4.59 29.46 13.51
CA GLU A 355 3.57 30.52 13.61
C GLU A 355 4.18 31.93 13.56
N ALA A 356 5.43 32.09 13.99
CA ALA A 356 6.13 33.39 13.99
C ALA A 356 6.72 33.75 12.62
N THR A 357 7.08 32.74 11.83
CA THR A 357 7.77 32.93 10.54
C THR A 357 6.85 32.74 9.33
N VAL A 358 5.59 32.32 9.52
CA VAL A 358 4.65 32.11 8.42
C VAL A 358 4.40 33.37 7.60
N ASP A 359 4.36 34.55 8.25
CA ASP A 359 4.15 35.83 7.58
C ASP A 359 5.34 36.20 6.68
N GLN A 360 6.56 35.85 7.08
CA GLN A 360 7.75 36.02 6.25
C GLN A 360 7.66 35.15 4.99
N LEU A 361 7.19 33.92 5.10
CA LEU A 361 6.96 33.06 3.93
C LEU A 361 5.88 33.64 3.01
N VAL A 362 4.81 34.22 3.58
CA VAL A 362 3.75 34.88 2.80
C VAL A 362 4.30 36.04 1.98
N GLU A 363 5.11 36.92 2.57
CA GLU A 363 5.72 38.06 1.84
C GLU A 363 6.64 37.58 0.71
N ILE A 364 7.45 36.55 0.96
CA ILE A 364 8.28 35.94 -0.09
C ILE A 364 7.40 35.31 -1.19
N ALA A 365 6.34 34.61 -0.83
CA ALA A 365 5.41 34.02 -1.80
C ALA A 365 4.73 35.07 -2.69
N ILE A 366 4.33 36.22 -2.10
CA ILE A 366 3.75 37.36 -2.81
C ILE A 366 4.75 37.95 -3.82
N SER A 367 6.01 38.11 -3.46
CA SER A 367 7.07 38.66 -4.36
C SER A 367 7.27 37.75 -5.59
N HIS A 368 6.96 36.45 -5.48
CA HIS A 368 6.99 35.50 -6.58
C HIS A 368 5.62 35.29 -7.25
N GLN A 369 4.61 36.13 -6.96
CA GLN A 369 3.26 36.07 -7.53
C GLN A 369 2.52 34.75 -7.23
N LEU A 370 2.77 34.13 -6.08
CA LEU A 370 2.10 32.89 -5.69
C LEU A 370 0.72 33.18 -5.10
N LYS A 371 -0.31 32.54 -5.64
CA LYS A 371 -1.70 32.54 -5.11
C LYS A 371 -1.95 31.43 -4.10
N SER A 372 -1.10 30.40 -4.10
CA SER A 372 -1.16 29.30 -3.16
C SER A 372 0.22 28.67 -2.96
N VAL A 373 0.50 28.19 -1.74
CA VAL A 373 1.71 27.45 -1.40
C VAL A 373 1.32 26.23 -0.58
N LYS A 374 1.69 25.03 -1.04
CA LYS A 374 1.45 23.79 -0.31
C LYS A 374 2.71 23.34 0.43
N LEU A 375 2.54 22.98 1.71
CA LEU A 375 3.64 22.44 2.54
C LEU A 375 3.82 20.95 2.20
N ARG A 376 4.96 20.58 1.63
CA ARG A 376 5.30 19.24 1.13
C ARG A 376 6.52 18.65 1.84
N TYR A 377 6.62 18.84 3.15
CA TYR A 377 7.64 18.24 4.00
C TYR A 377 7.05 17.81 5.34
N ASP A 378 7.84 17.11 6.15
CA ASP A 378 7.38 16.56 7.40
C ASP A 378 7.31 17.65 8.47
N LEU A 379 6.11 17.97 8.87
CA LEU A 379 5.76 18.87 9.96
C LEU A 379 5.03 18.06 11.04
N ASP A 380 5.08 18.57 12.26
CA ASP A 380 4.24 18.05 13.33
C ASP A 380 2.76 18.01 12.86
N PRO A 381 2.08 16.87 13.01
CA PRO A 381 0.68 16.71 12.57
C PRO A 381 -0.28 17.76 13.14
N SER A 382 0.00 18.30 14.33
CA SER A 382 -0.80 19.36 14.96
C SER A 382 -0.54 20.73 14.36
N MET A 383 0.67 20.99 13.86
CA MET A 383 1.11 22.26 13.30
C MET A 383 0.79 22.41 11.82
N GLN A 384 0.86 21.31 11.05
CA GLN A 384 0.66 21.35 9.61
C GLN A 384 -0.68 21.98 9.17
N PRO A 385 -1.85 21.61 9.74
CA PRO A 385 -3.12 22.24 9.37
C PRO A 385 -3.19 23.73 9.71
N LYS A 386 -2.58 24.15 10.83
CA LYS A 386 -2.56 25.54 11.28
C LYS A 386 -1.75 26.41 10.32
N LEU A 387 -0.52 25.99 10.02
CA LEU A 387 0.38 26.72 9.12
C LEU A 387 -0.19 26.75 7.69
N GLN A 388 -0.68 25.60 7.17
CA GLN A 388 -1.29 25.56 5.86
C GLN A 388 -2.53 26.44 5.79
N GLY A 389 -3.39 26.41 6.81
CA GLY A 389 -4.59 27.27 6.89
C GLY A 389 -4.27 28.74 6.96
N SER A 390 -3.18 29.14 7.65
CA SER A 390 -2.70 30.52 7.68
C SER A 390 -2.22 30.98 6.30
N LEU A 391 -1.35 30.18 5.65
CA LEU A 391 -0.88 30.43 4.28
C LEU A 391 -2.04 30.58 3.28
N ASP A 392 -2.95 29.61 3.26
CA ASP A 392 -4.08 29.59 2.32
C ASP A 392 -4.99 30.83 2.52
N ARG A 393 -5.20 31.28 3.77
CA ARG A 393 -6.02 32.45 4.10
C ARG A 393 -5.37 33.76 3.68
N GLN A 394 -4.07 33.92 3.94
CA GLN A 394 -3.34 35.13 3.62
C GLN A 394 -3.10 35.31 2.11
N LEU A 395 -2.71 34.22 1.42
CA LEU A 395 -2.44 34.25 -0.02
C LEU A 395 -3.73 34.42 -0.86
N ARG A 396 -4.87 33.86 -0.40
CA ARG A 396 -6.16 33.99 -1.10
C ARG A 396 -6.59 35.45 -1.28
N ARG A 397 -6.15 36.37 -0.42
CA ARG A 397 -6.46 37.79 -0.48
C ARG A 397 -5.53 38.59 -1.40
N ARG A 398 -4.59 37.94 -2.06
CA ARG A 398 -3.57 38.58 -2.90
C ARG A 398 -3.74 38.17 -4.37
N ASN A 399 -3.32 39.04 -5.29
CA ASN A 399 -3.49 38.85 -6.74
C ASN A 399 -2.38 37.99 -7.39
N GLY A 400 -1.94 36.93 -6.74
CA GLY A 400 -1.02 35.96 -7.36
C GLY A 400 -1.73 35.12 -8.42
N ASN A 401 -0.97 34.64 -9.42
CA ASN A 401 -1.50 33.77 -10.50
C ASN A 401 -0.84 32.39 -10.53
N LYS A 402 0.25 32.16 -9.78
CA LYS A 402 1.01 30.90 -9.77
C LYS A 402 0.73 30.07 -8.54
N ASN A 403 0.86 28.77 -8.67
CA ASN A 403 0.85 27.85 -7.53
C ASN A 403 2.29 27.51 -7.12
N GLY A 404 2.52 27.27 -5.86
CA GLY A 404 3.83 26.88 -5.34
C GLY A 404 3.74 25.79 -4.29
N PHE A 405 4.90 25.30 -3.91
CA PHE A 405 5.05 24.41 -2.75
C PHE A 405 6.38 24.68 -2.03
N VAL A 406 6.41 24.28 -0.76
CA VAL A 406 7.65 24.28 0.04
C VAL A 406 8.02 22.82 0.29
N ALA A 407 9.27 22.47 -0.04
CA ALA A 407 9.90 21.21 0.31
C ALA A 407 11.07 21.44 1.27
N GLN A 408 11.40 20.50 2.14
CA GLN A 408 12.62 20.53 2.94
C GLN A 408 13.66 19.64 2.27
N HIS A 409 14.88 20.15 2.11
CA HIS A 409 15.97 19.31 1.62
C HIS A 409 16.27 18.18 2.62
N PRO A 410 16.36 16.91 2.20
CA PRO A 410 16.47 15.78 3.14
C PRO A 410 17.70 15.87 4.07
N HIS A 411 18.83 16.31 3.58
CA HIS A 411 20.11 16.33 4.28
C HIS A 411 20.51 17.70 4.87
N ARG A 412 19.71 18.76 4.66
CA ARG A 412 20.03 20.12 5.11
C ARG A 412 18.81 20.78 5.71
N ASN A 413 19.03 21.60 6.71
CA ASN A 413 17.95 22.41 7.28
C ASN A 413 17.68 23.65 6.40
N VAL A 414 17.24 23.39 5.16
CA VAL A 414 16.90 24.41 4.16
C VAL A 414 15.55 24.06 3.57
N LEU A 415 14.64 25.04 3.55
CA LEU A 415 13.37 24.92 2.87
C LEU A 415 13.49 25.49 1.45
N LEU A 416 12.92 24.80 0.49
CA LEU A 416 12.93 25.11 -0.93
C LEU A 416 11.55 25.63 -1.31
N LEU A 417 11.42 26.92 -1.62
CA LEU A 417 10.20 27.46 -2.20
C LEU A 417 10.25 27.25 -3.70
N CYS A 418 9.27 26.55 -4.24
CA CYS A 418 9.18 26.21 -5.65
C CYS A 418 7.90 26.77 -6.27
N VAL A 419 8.00 27.27 -7.50
CA VAL A 419 6.83 27.55 -8.37
C VAL A 419 6.49 26.28 -9.11
N CYS A 420 5.24 25.82 -8.98
CA CYS A 420 4.79 24.61 -9.66
C CYS A 420 4.96 24.71 -11.17
N GLN A 421 5.30 23.58 -11.79
CA GLN A 421 5.17 23.43 -13.24
C GLN A 421 3.68 23.54 -13.60
N GLU A 422 3.35 24.37 -14.52
CA GLU A 422 2.01 24.39 -15.10
C GLU A 422 1.81 23.10 -15.91
N ALA A 423 0.61 22.53 -15.82
CA ALA A 423 0.27 21.42 -16.72
C ALA A 423 0.32 21.93 -18.17
N PRO A 424 0.86 21.15 -19.10
CA PRO A 424 0.91 21.54 -20.50
C PRO A 424 -0.48 21.75 -21.10
#